data_e1f08cdf9f28d2a00d2da153ebd73ec3
#
_entry.id   e1f08cdf9f28d2a00d2da153ebd73ec3
#
_cell.length_a   1.000
_cell.length_b   1.000
_cell.length_c   1.000
_cell.angle_alpha   90.00
_cell.angle_beta   90.00
_cell.angle_gamma   90.00
#
_symmetry.space_group_name_H-M   'P 1'
#
loop_
_entity.id
_entity.type
_entity.pdbx_description
1 polymer ?
#
loop_
_entity_poly.entity_id
_entity_poly.type
_entity_poly.pdbx_seq_one_letter_code
_entity_poly.pdbx_strand_id
1 'polypeptide(L)'
;QLIEQSENRKQKPLALITLQHLAFEDYAADSAALRQREWAKIQGRFRDFPFSDSSRTTGFLMARCLQKLAVEQPANASEVWAQANGLELVDQLSLRFEALAPLHPLTAILLPDLCSKYGQHERSLFKFLGSSDEGSLQWLINNDALVDGWVMPWHLYDYFLASAGSTSALPSLAQRWIEIQTRLRDAVGLTGFELEILKTIGLFNLCSSSGAVRANQQLLAWVLDAREPEAYPLASALEQLSSTGFMTYRGQADEYRIWRGSDFDLGEQV
;
A
#
# COMPACT_ATOMS: atom_id res chain seq x y z
N GLN A 1 -19.00 -7.35 34.92
CA GLN A 1 -20.13 -7.29 35.90
C GLN A 1 -21.49 -7.48 35.24
N LEU A 2 -21.88 -6.75 34.18
CA LEU A 2 -23.18 -6.91 33.50
C LEU A 2 -23.34 -8.28 32.83
N ILE A 3 -22.30 -8.79 32.18
CA ILE A 3 -22.29 -10.10 31.51
C ILE A 3 -22.30 -11.23 32.54
N GLU A 4 -21.51 -11.12 33.60
CA GLU A 4 -21.51 -12.08 34.73
C GLU A 4 -22.86 -12.14 35.48
N GLN A 5 -23.56 -11.03 35.54
CA GLN A 5 -24.90 -11.00 36.12
C GLN A 5 -25.97 -11.66 35.23
N SER A 6 -25.74 -11.71 33.90
CA SER A 6 -26.70 -12.36 32.99
C SER A 6 -26.61 -13.89 32.99
N GLU A 7 -25.42 -14.46 33.25
CA GLU A 7 -25.24 -15.92 33.36
C GLU A 7 -25.86 -16.50 34.62
N ASN A 8 -26.00 -15.72 35.71
CA ASN A 8 -26.45 -16.18 37.00
C ASN A 8 -27.96 -15.99 37.29
N ARG A 9 -28.68 -15.38 36.36
CA ARG A 9 -30.12 -15.14 36.56
C ARG A 9 -30.96 -15.82 35.48
N LYS A 10 -32.05 -16.49 35.89
CA LYS A 10 -33.12 -16.99 35.02
C LYS A 10 -33.85 -15.87 34.23
N GLN A 11 -33.15 -14.82 33.87
CA GLN A 11 -33.62 -13.67 33.09
C GLN A 11 -33.19 -13.78 31.64
N LYS A 12 -33.86 -13.05 30.77
CA LYS A 12 -33.60 -13.02 29.31
C LYS A 12 -32.12 -12.84 29.02
N PRO A 13 -31.54 -13.62 28.09
CA PRO A 13 -30.12 -13.50 27.72
C PRO A 13 -29.82 -12.11 27.20
N LEU A 14 -28.75 -11.50 27.71
CA LEU A 14 -28.23 -10.21 27.27
C LEU A 14 -27.03 -10.46 26.33
N ALA A 15 -27.11 -10.00 25.11
CA ALA A 15 -26.00 -9.99 24.19
C ALA A 15 -25.42 -8.56 24.11
N LEU A 16 -24.12 -8.43 24.32
CA LEU A 16 -23.37 -7.18 24.12
C LEU A 16 -22.53 -7.29 22.87
N ILE A 17 -22.75 -6.39 21.90
CA ILE A 17 -21.98 -6.28 20.68
C ILE A 17 -21.18 -4.98 20.74
N THR A 18 -19.88 -5.08 20.58
CA THR A 18 -18.97 -3.92 20.48
C THR A 18 -18.32 -3.91 19.11
N LEU A 19 -18.20 -2.73 18.52
CA LEU A 19 -17.45 -2.50 17.28
C LEU A 19 -16.16 -1.79 17.65
N GLN A 20 -15.04 -2.32 17.19
CA GLN A 20 -13.72 -1.80 17.48
C GLN A 20 -12.93 -1.59 16.18
N HIS A 21 -12.05 -0.61 16.19
CA HIS A 21 -11.19 -0.22 15.05
C HIS A 21 -10.00 -1.15 14.88
N LEU A 22 -9.46 -1.64 16.00
CA LEU A 22 -8.28 -2.49 16.08
C LEU A 22 -8.67 -3.81 16.71
N ALA A 23 -7.90 -4.85 16.46
CA ALA A 23 -8.02 -6.08 17.22
C ALA A 23 -7.81 -5.79 18.71
N PHE A 24 -8.45 -6.58 19.55
CA PHE A 24 -8.41 -6.38 20.99
C PHE A 24 -6.97 -6.41 21.54
N GLU A 25 -6.11 -7.20 20.91
CA GLU A 25 -4.68 -7.35 21.24
C GLU A 25 -3.88 -6.07 20.95
N ASP A 26 -4.22 -5.36 19.88
CA ASP A 26 -3.52 -4.15 19.45
C ASP A 26 -3.76 -2.98 20.42
N TYR A 27 -4.93 -2.92 21.07
CA TYR A 27 -5.19 -1.93 22.12
C TYR A 27 -4.36 -2.16 23.38
N ALA A 28 -3.89 -3.39 23.60
CA ALA A 28 -3.10 -3.76 24.76
C ALA A 28 -1.57 -3.71 24.50
N ALA A 29 -1.13 -3.56 23.26
CA ALA A 29 0.27 -3.67 22.85
C ALA A 29 1.19 -2.70 23.60
N ASP A 30 0.74 -1.46 23.85
CA ASP A 30 1.50 -0.41 24.53
C ASP A 30 1.29 -0.38 26.04
N SER A 31 0.53 -1.33 26.62
CA SER A 31 0.20 -1.30 28.04
C SER A 31 1.14 -2.18 28.87
N ALA A 32 1.36 -1.80 30.15
CA ALA A 32 2.17 -2.58 31.08
C ALA A 32 1.68 -4.04 31.17
N ALA A 33 2.59 -5.00 31.33
CA ALA A 33 2.34 -6.44 31.31
C ALA A 33 1.17 -6.91 32.22
N LEU A 34 0.93 -6.19 33.34
CA LEU A 34 -0.20 -6.46 34.21
C LEU A 34 -1.55 -6.15 33.53
N ARG A 35 -1.61 -5.07 32.78
CA ARG A 35 -2.78 -4.62 32.04
C ARG A 35 -3.06 -5.56 30.87
N GLN A 36 -2.03 -6.04 30.17
CA GLN A 36 -2.18 -7.04 29.11
C GLN A 36 -2.81 -8.34 29.63
N ARG A 37 -2.45 -8.81 30.82
CA ARG A 37 -3.06 -10.00 31.43
C ARG A 37 -4.54 -9.80 31.78
N GLU A 38 -4.90 -8.63 32.27
CA GLU A 38 -6.31 -8.31 32.53
C GLU A 38 -7.13 -8.21 31.24
N TRP A 39 -6.56 -7.62 30.20
CA TRP A 39 -7.18 -7.55 28.89
C TRP A 39 -7.38 -8.94 28.27
N ALA A 40 -6.38 -9.84 28.34
CA ALA A 40 -6.51 -11.21 27.87
C ALA A 40 -7.65 -12.00 28.55
N LYS A 41 -7.88 -11.76 29.85
CA LYS A 41 -9.01 -12.35 30.59
C LYS A 41 -10.36 -11.83 30.10
N ILE A 42 -10.42 -10.55 29.72
CA ILE A 42 -11.65 -9.94 29.18
C ILE A 42 -11.91 -10.46 27.78
N GLN A 43 -10.87 -10.52 26.91
CA GLN A 43 -10.95 -11.03 25.55
C GLN A 43 -11.51 -12.46 25.52
N GLY A 44 -11.05 -13.34 26.38
CA GLY A 44 -11.54 -14.72 26.44
C GLY A 44 -13.05 -14.87 26.74
N ARG A 45 -13.73 -13.78 27.08
CA ARG A 45 -15.19 -13.74 27.31
C ARG A 45 -15.98 -13.19 26.13
N PHE A 46 -15.30 -12.67 25.11
CA PHE A 46 -15.90 -12.19 23.87
C PHE A 46 -15.62 -13.17 22.74
N ARG A 47 -16.54 -13.23 21.82
CA ARG A 47 -16.32 -13.90 20.54
C ARG A 47 -15.96 -12.84 19.52
N ASP A 48 -14.71 -12.86 19.06
CA ASP A 48 -14.23 -11.94 18.04
C ASP A 48 -14.73 -12.36 16.66
N PHE A 49 -15.27 -11.39 15.95
CA PHE A 49 -15.62 -11.51 14.54
C PHE A 49 -14.79 -10.49 13.75
N PRO A 50 -13.64 -10.90 13.21
CA PRO A 50 -12.85 -9.99 12.42
C PRO A 50 -13.62 -9.60 11.15
N PHE A 51 -13.88 -8.30 11.02
CA PHE A 51 -14.36 -7.69 9.78
C PHE A 51 -13.15 -7.37 8.91
N SER A 52 -12.55 -8.37 8.31
CA SER A 52 -11.55 -8.18 7.26
C SER A 52 -12.23 -8.38 5.91
N ASP A 53 -12.27 -7.33 5.12
CA ASP A 53 -12.70 -7.48 3.73
C ASP A 53 -11.70 -8.36 2.99
N SER A 54 -12.21 -9.37 2.28
CA SER A 54 -11.36 -10.15 1.38
C SER A 54 -10.90 -9.25 0.23
N SER A 55 -9.70 -9.48 -0.31
CA SER A 55 -9.20 -8.77 -1.50
C SER A 55 -10.22 -8.79 -2.64
N ARG A 56 -11.00 -9.85 -2.73
CA ARG A 56 -12.09 -10.00 -3.70
C ARG A 56 -13.23 -9.01 -3.46
N THR A 57 -13.66 -8.84 -2.21
CA THR A 57 -14.72 -7.89 -1.84
C THR A 57 -14.26 -6.46 -2.12
N THR A 58 -13.05 -6.12 -1.70
CA THR A 58 -12.47 -4.80 -1.92
C THR A 58 -12.38 -4.48 -3.42
N GLY A 59 -11.86 -5.41 -4.22
CA GLY A 59 -11.78 -5.23 -5.67
C GLY A 59 -13.15 -5.04 -6.33
N PHE A 60 -14.18 -5.80 -5.91
CA PHE A 60 -15.54 -5.62 -6.40
C PHE A 60 -16.10 -4.22 -6.07
N LEU A 61 -15.84 -3.73 -4.87
CA LEU A 61 -16.25 -2.39 -4.46
C LEU A 61 -15.51 -1.31 -5.24
N MET A 62 -14.20 -1.49 -5.49
CA MET A 62 -13.41 -0.61 -6.35
C MET A 62 -14.01 -0.54 -7.76
N ALA A 63 -14.27 -1.69 -8.38
CA ALA A 63 -14.85 -1.77 -9.72
C ALA A 63 -16.21 -1.04 -9.79
N ARG A 64 -17.06 -1.22 -8.77
CA ARG A 64 -18.33 -0.49 -8.70
C ARG A 64 -18.18 1.03 -8.54
N CYS A 65 -17.16 1.44 -7.78
CA CYS A 65 -16.85 2.87 -7.63
C CYS A 65 -16.41 3.46 -8.97
N LEU A 66 -15.47 2.81 -9.65
CA LEU A 66 -14.97 3.24 -10.96
C LEU A 66 -16.07 3.28 -12.03
N GLN A 67 -16.93 2.26 -12.05
CA GLN A 67 -18.07 2.23 -12.96
C GLN A 67 -19.04 3.43 -12.77
N LYS A 68 -19.26 3.84 -11.51
CA LYS A 68 -20.10 5.02 -11.22
C LYS A 68 -19.46 6.33 -11.67
N LEU A 69 -18.14 6.40 -11.66
CA LEU A 69 -17.40 7.58 -12.09
C LEU A 69 -17.35 7.71 -13.61
N ALA A 70 -17.78 6.67 -14.35
CA ALA A 70 -17.80 6.63 -15.82
C ALA A 70 -16.45 7.06 -16.44
N VAL A 71 -15.33 6.65 -15.83
CA VAL A 71 -13.98 7.00 -16.29
C VAL A 71 -13.70 6.31 -17.61
N GLU A 72 -13.14 7.05 -18.55
CA GLU A 72 -12.71 6.50 -19.84
C GLU A 72 -11.59 5.49 -19.64
N GLN A 73 -11.68 4.34 -20.31
CA GLN A 73 -10.68 3.31 -20.22
C GLN A 73 -9.49 3.61 -21.14
N PRO A 74 -8.25 3.32 -20.71
CA PRO A 74 -7.07 3.42 -21.57
C PRO A 74 -7.24 2.57 -22.84
N ALA A 75 -6.76 3.06 -23.97
CA ALA A 75 -6.91 2.38 -25.28
C ALA A 75 -6.25 0.97 -25.29
N ASN A 76 -5.18 0.79 -24.53
CA ASN A 76 -4.41 -0.46 -24.41
C ASN A 76 -4.82 -1.31 -23.20
N ALA A 77 -5.98 -1.07 -22.57
CA ALA A 77 -6.38 -1.73 -21.34
C ALA A 77 -6.37 -3.26 -21.46
N SER A 78 -6.91 -3.83 -22.52
CA SER A 78 -6.94 -5.29 -22.73
C SER A 78 -5.55 -5.91 -22.82
N GLU A 79 -4.59 -5.21 -23.43
CA GLU A 79 -3.22 -5.68 -23.58
C GLU A 79 -2.48 -5.65 -22.24
N VAL A 80 -2.55 -4.55 -21.51
CA VAL A 80 -1.92 -4.40 -20.18
C VAL A 80 -2.46 -5.43 -19.20
N TRP A 81 -3.77 -5.71 -19.21
CA TRP A 81 -4.36 -6.74 -18.38
C TRP A 81 -3.99 -8.17 -18.80
N ALA A 82 -3.82 -8.41 -20.10
CA ALA A 82 -3.32 -9.71 -20.59
C ALA A 82 -1.88 -9.96 -20.12
N GLN A 83 -1.03 -8.93 -20.11
CA GLN A 83 0.33 -9.00 -19.56
C GLN A 83 0.31 -9.30 -18.06
N ALA A 84 -0.57 -8.65 -17.28
CA ALA A 84 -0.75 -8.92 -15.86
C ALA A 84 -1.12 -10.39 -15.57
N ASN A 85 -1.95 -11.00 -16.40
CA ASN A 85 -2.27 -12.43 -16.32
C ASN A 85 -1.03 -13.31 -16.53
N GLY A 86 -0.17 -12.97 -17.50
CA GLY A 86 1.07 -13.69 -17.76
C GLY A 86 2.10 -13.58 -16.63
N LEU A 87 2.00 -12.55 -15.79
CA LEU A 87 2.85 -12.33 -14.62
C LEU A 87 2.30 -12.97 -13.34
N GLU A 88 1.24 -13.79 -13.42
CA GLU A 88 0.59 -14.45 -12.27
C GLU A 88 0.10 -13.49 -11.16
N LEU A 89 -0.06 -12.21 -11.50
CA LEU A 89 -0.51 -11.17 -10.56
C LEU A 89 -2.01 -11.25 -10.28
N VAL A 90 -2.74 -11.92 -11.17
CA VAL A 90 -4.21 -11.92 -11.23
C VAL A 90 -4.86 -12.75 -10.14
N ASP A 91 -4.24 -13.86 -9.74
CA ASP A 91 -4.79 -14.78 -8.73
C ASP A 91 -5.02 -14.09 -7.38
N GLN A 92 -4.31 -12.98 -7.15
CA GLN A 92 -4.41 -12.25 -5.90
C GLN A 92 -5.70 -11.44 -5.72
N LEU A 93 -6.34 -11.02 -6.81
CA LEU A 93 -7.56 -10.19 -6.74
C LEU A 93 -8.85 -10.94 -7.10
N SER A 94 -8.76 -12.14 -7.69
CA SER A 94 -9.91 -13.00 -8.08
C SER A 94 -11.02 -12.28 -8.86
N LEU A 95 -10.72 -11.23 -9.63
CA LEU A 95 -11.67 -10.36 -10.30
C LEU A 95 -11.42 -10.28 -11.81
N ARG A 96 -12.45 -9.94 -12.56
CA ARG A 96 -12.31 -9.48 -13.95
C ARG A 96 -11.73 -8.05 -13.92
N PHE A 97 -10.48 -7.94 -14.21
CA PHE A 97 -9.64 -6.77 -14.06
C PHE A 97 -10.00 -5.58 -14.95
N GLU A 98 -10.59 -5.81 -16.12
CA GLU A 98 -11.05 -4.76 -17.02
C GLU A 98 -11.95 -3.74 -16.31
N ALA A 99 -12.65 -4.16 -15.27
CA ALA A 99 -13.48 -3.30 -14.44
C ALA A 99 -12.70 -2.37 -13.50
N LEU A 100 -11.38 -2.54 -13.37
CA LEU A 100 -10.52 -1.74 -12.49
C LEU A 100 -9.73 -0.64 -13.24
N ALA A 101 -9.80 -0.60 -14.58
CA ALA A 101 -9.27 0.54 -15.32
C ALA A 101 -9.98 1.84 -14.90
N PRO A 102 -9.27 2.97 -14.79
CA PRO A 102 -7.93 3.25 -15.28
C PRO A 102 -6.79 2.94 -14.30
N LEU A 103 -7.03 2.18 -13.23
CA LEU A 103 -5.93 1.77 -12.36
C LEU A 103 -5.05 0.76 -13.10
N HIS A 104 -3.75 1.05 -13.23
CA HIS A 104 -2.80 0.04 -13.71
C HIS A 104 -2.90 -1.21 -12.83
N PRO A 105 -2.73 -2.44 -13.35
CA PRO A 105 -2.87 -3.67 -12.56
C PRO A 105 -2.10 -3.66 -11.23
N LEU A 106 -0.84 -3.21 -11.25
CA LEU A 106 -0.06 -3.07 -10.01
C LEU A 106 -0.64 -2.02 -9.05
N THR A 107 -1.16 -0.92 -9.56
CA THR A 107 -1.86 0.10 -8.75
C THR A 107 -3.09 -0.50 -8.08
N ALA A 108 -3.87 -1.28 -8.84
CA ALA A 108 -5.08 -1.94 -8.33
C ALA A 108 -4.78 -2.98 -7.23
N ILE A 109 -3.63 -3.68 -7.31
CA ILE A 109 -3.16 -4.62 -6.30
C ILE A 109 -2.64 -3.89 -5.06
N LEU A 110 -1.83 -2.85 -5.24
CA LEU A 110 -1.15 -2.16 -4.15
C LEU A 110 -2.09 -1.26 -3.33
N LEU A 111 -3.10 -0.67 -3.97
CA LEU A 111 -4.00 0.30 -3.33
C LEU A 111 -4.74 -0.28 -2.11
N PRO A 112 -5.39 -1.46 -2.16
CA PRO A 112 -6.03 -2.07 -0.99
C PRO A 112 -5.02 -2.40 0.12
N ASP A 113 -3.86 -2.96 -0.22
CA ASP A 113 -2.83 -3.34 0.75
C ASP A 113 -2.24 -2.11 1.45
N LEU A 114 -1.94 -1.06 0.68
CA LEU A 114 -1.50 0.22 1.22
C LEU A 114 -2.53 0.81 2.19
N CYS A 115 -3.80 0.82 1.80
CA CYS A 115 -4.87 1.33 2.64
C CYS A 115 -5.09 0.50 3.91
N SER A 116 -4.97 -0.83 3.84
CA SER A 116 -5.13 -1.70 5.02
C SER A 116 -4.02 -1.49 6.05
N LYS A 117 -2.80 -1.21 5.61
CA LYS A 117 -1.62 -1.03 6.47
C LYS A 117 -1.43 0.41 6.95
N TYR A 118 -1.72 1.37 6.08
CA TYR A 118 -1.38 2.78 6.27
C TYR A 118 -2.57 3.72 6.11
N GLY A 119 -3.75 3.20 5.78
CA GLY A 119 -4.96 3.99 5.58
C GLY A 119 -5.36 4.69 6.88
N GLN A 120 -5.37 6.02 6.84
CA GLN A 120 -5.88 6.84 7.91
C GLN A 120 -7.34 7.20 7.64
N HIS A 121 -8.05 7.58 8.69
CA HIS A 121 -9.47 7.94 8.64
C HIS A 121 -9.84 8.93 7.54
N GLU A 122 -8.89 9.80 7.14
CA GLU A 122 -9.13 10.82 6.11
C GLU A 122 -8.67 10.41 4.71
N ARG A 123 -7.75 9.43 4.58
CA ARG A 123 -7.23 8.94 3.30
C ARG A 123 -7.46 7.45 3.17
N SER A 124 -8.68 7.10 2.80
CA SER A 124 -9.10 5.74 2.52
C SER A 124 -9.04 5.45 1.02
N LEU A 125 -9.11 4.17 0.67
CA LEU A 125 -9.25 3.69 -0.70
C LEU A 125 -10.39 4.42 -1.44
N PHE A 126 -11.55 4.53 -0.81
CA PHE A 126 -12.71 5.17 -1.44
C PHE A 126 -12.58 6.68 -1.54
N LYS A 127 -11.83 7.31 -0.64
CA LYS A 127 -11.52 8.73 -0.75
C LYS A 127 -10.56 9.00 -1.90
N PHE A 128 -9.54 8.14 -2.11
CA PHE A 128 -8.69 8.21 -3.30
C PHE A 128 -9.50 8.10 -4.60
N LEU A 129 -10.43 7.16 -4.68
CA LEU A 129 -11.23 6.93 -5.88
C LEU A 129 -12.31 8.00 -6.11
N GLY A 130 -12.93 8.53 -5.05
CA GLY A 130 -14.16 9.32 -5.15
C GLY A 130 -14.07 10.78 -4.76
N SER A 131 -12.95 11.25 -4.16
CA SER A 131 -12.79 12.67 -3.82
C SER A 131 -12.13 13.45 -4.95
N SER A 132 -12.18 14.78 -4.84
CA SER A 132 -11.45 15.72 -5.70
C SER A 132 -10.20 16.29 -5.02
N ASP A 133 -9.72 15.65 -3.95
CA ASP A 133 -8.50 16.07 -3.26
C ASP A 133 -7.29 15.98 -4.20
N GLU A 134 -6.31 16.84 -4.00
CA GLU A 134 -5.08 16.83 -4.79
C GLU A 134 -4.42 15.44 -4.81
N GLY A 135 -4.09 14.96 -6.00
CA GLY A 135 -3.52 13.63 -6.26
C GLY A 135 -4.52 12.47 -6.21
N SER A 136 -5.81 12.71 -5.91
CA SER A 136 -6.87 11.69 -6.03
C SER A 136 -7.16 11.33 -7.48
N LEU A 137 -7.89 10.23 -7.72
CA LEU A 137 -8.24 9.80 -9.08
C LEU A 137 -8.94 10.90 -9.89
N GLN A 138 -9.94 11.57 -9.32
CA GLN A 138 -10.65 12.65 -10.03
C GLN A 138 -9.76 13.85 -10.30
N TRP A 139 -8.86 14.16 -9.35
CA TRP A 139 -7.90 15.24 -9.55
C TRP A 139 -6.93 14.89 -10.69
N LEU A 140 -6.40 13.64 -10.74
CA LEU A 140 -5.51 13.18 -11.81
C LEU A 140 -6.17 13.28 -13.18
N ILE A 141 -7.43 12.87 -13.28
CA ILE A 141 -8.21 12.96 -14.53
C ILE A 141 -8.41 14.43 -14.94
N ASN A 142 -8.85 15.29 -14.02
CA ASN A 142 -9.17 16.68 -14.32
C ASN A 142 -7.94 17.54 -14.66
N ASN A 143 -6.74 17.11 -14.24
CA ASN A 143 -5.48 17.81 -14.49
C ASN A 143 -4.62 17.14 -15.59
N ASP A 144 -5.20 16.18 -16.34
CA ASP A 144 -4.48 15.44 -17.40
C ASP A 144 -3.15 14.84 -16.91
N ALA A 145 -3.17 14.30 -15.68
CA ALA A 145 -2.00 13.77 -15.00
C ALA A 145 -1.88 12.24 -15.08
N LEU A 146 -2.76 11.58 -15.84
CA LEU A 146 -2.67 10.14 -16.12
C LEU A 146 -1.57 9.88 -17.14
N VAL A 147 -0.92 8.72 -17.04
CA VAL A 147 0.07 8.27 -18.02
C VAL A 147 -0.60 7.34 -19.02
N ASP A 148 -0.77 7.77 -20.26
CA ASP A 148 -1.50 7.03 -21.30
C ASP A 148 -2.90 6.56 -20.83
N GLY A 149 -3.54 7.38 -20.01
CA GLY A 149 -4.83 7.07 -19.40
C GLY A 149 -4.76 6.21 -18.13
N TRP A 150 -3.57 5.87 -17.63
CA TRP A 150 -3.40 5.02 -16.46
C TRP A 150 -3.06 5.78 -15.18
N VAL A 151 -3.62 5.32 -14.07
CA VAL A 151 -3.15 5.65 -12.72
C VAL A 151 -2.03 4.69 -12.35
N MET A 152 -0.82 5.18 -12.32
CA MET A 152 0.40 4.41 -12.06
C MET A 152 0.69 4.31 -10.55
N PRO A 153 1.54 3.35 -10.09
CA PRO A 153 1.85 3.18 -8.67
C PRO A 153 2.40 4.45 -8.00
N TRP A 154 3.26 5.23 -8.67
CA TRP A 154 3.81 6.46 -8.06
C TRP A 154 2.75 7.53 -7.76
N HIS A 155 1.59 7.54 -8.44
CA HIS A 155 0.47 8.42 -8.07
C HIS A 155 -0.07 8.07 -6.68
N LEU A 156 -0.09 6.77 -6.30
CA LEU A 156 -0.43 6.38 -4.93
C LEU A 156 0.60 6.90 -3.92
N TYR A 157 1.89 6.86 -4.28
CA TYR A 157 2.93 7.44 -3.43
C TYR A 157 2.63 8.93 -3.17
N ASP A 158 2.38 9.69 -4.22
CA ASP A 158 2.12 11.12 -4.11
C ASP A 158 0.88 11.44 -3.27
N TYR A 159 -0.21 10.69 -3.47
CA TYR A 159 -1.43 10.87 -2.69
C TYR A 159 -1.27 10.47 -1.22
N PHE A 160 -0.71 9.30 -0.94
CA PHE A 160 -0.68 8.75 0.41
C PHE A 160 0.56 9.16 1.21
N LEU A 161 1.74 9.18 0.58
CA LEU A 161 3.00 9.35 1.29
C LEU A 161 3.53 10.79 1.27
N ALA A 162 3.45 11.48 0.14
CA ALA A 162 4.06 12.80 0.01
C ALA A 162 3.43 13.83 0.95
N SER A 163 2.14 13.71 1.24
CA SER A 163 1.35 14.70 1.97
C SER A 163 0.96 14.29 3.39
N ALA A 164 1.22 13.04 3.80
CA ALA A 164 0.81 12.55 5.11
C ALA A 164 1.98 12.45 6.10
N GLY A 165 1.76 12.91 7.33
CA GLY A 165 2.56 12.47 8.47
C GLY A 165 2.28 10.99 8.75
N SER A 166 3.30 10.23 9.18
CA SER A 166 3.13 8.82 9.53
C SER A 166 2.18 8.68 10.73
N THR A 167 1.07 7.99 10.52
CA THR A 167 0.09 7.69 11.58
C THR A 167 -0.33 6.22 11.50
N SER A 168 0.56 5.32 11.09
CA SER A 168 0.29 3.88 11.20
C SER A 168 0.13 3.49 12.67
N ALA A 169 -0.88 2.66 12.96
CA ALA A 169 -1.11 2.12 14.29
C ALA A 169 0.04 1.19 14.75
N LEU A 170 0.82 0.64 13.81
CA LEU A 170 1.94 -0.25 14.10
C LEU A 170 3.27 0.49 13.98
N PRO A 171 4.09 0.58 15.06
CA PRO A 171 5.36 1.32 15.06
C PRO A 171 6.34 0.88 13.96
N SER A 172 6.41 -0.42 13.66
CA SER A 172 7.30 -0.98 12.62
C SER A 172 6.92 -0.53 11.21
N LEU A 173 5.63 -0.41 10.92
CA LEU A 173 5.12 0.10 9.65
C LEU A 173 5.34 1.61 9.54
N ALA A 174 5.10 2.33 10.64
CA ALA A 174 5.34 3.77 10.72
C ALA A 174 6.82 4.10 10.46
N GLN A 175 7.74 3.33 11.04
CA GLN A 175 9.17 3.52 10.84
C GLN A 175 9.55 3.34 9.38
N ARG A 176 9.10 2.27 8.72
CA ARG A 176 9.41 2.02 7.31
C ARG A 176 8.87 3.10 6.38
N TRP A 177 7.67 3.60 6.68
CA TRP A 177 7.09 4.73 5.98
C TRP A 177 7.97 5.99 6.07
N ILE A 178 8.37 6.36 7.29
CA ILE A 178 9.21 7.53 7.54
C ILE A 178 10.57 7.39 6.82
N GLU A 179 11.19 6.22 6.86
CA GLU A 179 12.45 5.95 6.17
C GLU A 179 12.34 6.23 4.67
N ILE A 180 11.33 5.66 4.02
CA ILE A 180 11.10 5.86 2.58
C ILE A 180 10.80 7.33 2.28
N GLN A 181 9.91 7.96 3.05
CA GLN A 181 9.54 9.35 2.86
C GLN A 181 10.75 10.29 3.01
N THR A 182 11.56 10.08 4.05
CA THR A 182 12.77 10.88 4.28
C THR A 182 13.73 10.72 3.12
N ARG A 183 13.99 9.48 2.69
CA ARG A 183 14.93 9.23 1.59
C ARG A 183 14.51 9.87 0.28
N LEU A 184 13.22 9.86 -0.04
CA LEU A 184 12.72 10.53 -1.22
C LEU A 184 12.74 12.07 -1.11
N ARG A 185 12.56 12.63 0.08
CA ARG A 185 12.76 14.08 0.29
C ARG A 185 14.22 14.51 0.10
N ASP A 186 15.16 13.66 0.52
CA ASP A 186 16.59 13.90 0.36
C ASP A 186 17.07 13.70 -1.08
N ALA A 187 16.22 13.17 -1.96
CA ALA A 187 16.52 12.90 -3.36
C ALA A 187 16.51 14.17 -4.23
N VAL A 188 17.35 15.12 -3.88
CA VAL A 188 17.53 16.39 -4.63
C VAL A 188 18.38 16.17 -5.87
N GLY A 189 17.95 16.72 -7.01
CA GLY A 189 18.70 16.66 -8.27
C GLY A 189 18.46 15.41 -9.12
N LEU A 190 17.56 14.53 -8.70
CA LEU A 190 17.12 13.40 -9.54
C LEU A 190 16.16 13.88 -10.64
N THR A 191 16.18 13.14 -11.75
CA THR A 191 15.21 13.33 -12.84
C THR A 191 13.81 12.90 -12.43
N GLY A 192 12.79 13.34 -13.18
CA GLY A 192 11.41 12.89 -12.95
C GLY A 192 11.28 11.37 -13.03
N PHE A 193 11.95 10.74 -14.01
CA PHE A 193 11.97 9.28 -14.19
C PHE A 193 12.60 8.54 -13.00
N GLU A 194 13.74 9.00 -12.48
CA GLU A 194 14.38 8.44 -11.29
C GLU A 194 13.50 8.57 -10.05
N LEU A 195 12.76 9.66 -9.90
CA LEU A 195 11.80 9.85 -8.81
C LEU A 195 10.61 8.89 -8.94
N GLU A 196 10.08 8.66 -10.14
CA GLU A 196 9.02 7.69 -10.41
C GLU A 196 9.48 6.26 -10.08
N ILE A 197 10.72 5.89 -10.41
CA ILE A 197 11.35 4.63 -10.01
C ILE A 197 11.38 4.49 -8.49
N LEU A 198 11.95 5.48 -7.78
CA LEU A 198 12.07 5.43 -6.32
C LEU A 198 10.72 5.40 -5.62
N LYS A 199 9.74 6.19 -6.06
CA LYS A 199 8.37 6.17 -5.54
C LYS A 199 7.73 4.79 -5.70
N THR A 200 7.90 4.18 -6.88
CA THR A 200 7.38 2.85 -7.19
C THR A 200 8.03 1.77 -6.29
N ILE A 201 9.38 1.77 -6.19
CA ILE A 201 10.10 0.86 -5.31
C ILE A 201 9.71 1.07 -3.85
N GLY A 202 9.61 2.32 -3.40
CA GLY A 202 9.17 2.66 -2.05
C GLY A 202 7.80 2.08 -1.73
N LEU A 203 6.85 2.24 -2.63
CA LEU A 203 5.50 1.70 -2.48
C LEU A 203 5.48 0.17 -2.43
N PHE A 204 6.21 -0.50 -3.33
CA PHE A 204 6.36 -1.95 -3.30
C PHE A 204 6.96 -2.44 -1.98
N ASN A 205 7.98 -1.74 -1.48
CA ASN A 205 8.62 -2.08 -0.20
C ASN A 205 7.68 -1.93 1.00
N LEU A 206 6.69 -1.04 0.95
CA LEU A 206 5.66 -0.91 1.99
C LEU A 206 4.65 -2.07 1.91
N CYS A 207 4.32 -2.52 0.71
CA CYS A 207 3.31 -3.53 0.46
C CYS A 207 3.86 -4.97 0.43
N SER A 208 5.17 -5.17 0.21
CA SER A 208 5.81 -6.49 0.00
C SER A 208 5.70 -7.47 1.17
N SER A 209 5.28 -7.04 2.35
CA SER A 209 5.08 -7.94 3.50
C SER A 209 4.00 -9.01 3.26
N SER A 210 3.10 -8.81 2.30
CA SER A 210 2.12 -9.81 1.86
C SER A 210 2.69 -10.82 0.86
N GLY A 211 3.94 -10.65 0.40
CA GLY A 211 4.64 -11.56 -0.51
C GLY A 211 4.21 -11.49 -1.98
N ALA A 212 3.19 -10.69 -2.26
CA ALA A 212 2.49 -10.69 -3.54
C ALA A 212 3.22 -9.92 -4.66
N VAL A 213 3.78 -8.77 -4.34
CA VAL A 213 4.45 -7.90 -5.31
C VAL A 213 5.80 -7.47 -4.75
N ARG A 214 6.87 -7.78 -5.50
CA ARG A 214 8.24 -7.37 -5.15
C ARG A 214 8.76 -6.38 -6.17
N ALA A 215 9.58 -5.44 -5.74
CA ALA A 215 10.24 -4.47 -6.62
C ALA A 215 11.38 -5.14 -7.40
N ASN A 216 11.08 -6.12 -8.26
CA ASN A 216 12.06 -6.73 -9.15
C ASN A 216 12.14 -5.99 -10.48
N GLN A 217 13.19 -6.27 -11.24
CA GLN A 217 13.45 -5.60 -12.50
C GLN A 217 12.33 -5.81 -13.53
N GLN A 218 11.73 -7.00 -13.56
CA GLN A 218 10.67 -7.32 -14.50
C GLN A 218 9.41 -6.48 -14.26
N LEU A 219 8.96 -6.35 -13.01
CA LEU A 219 7.79 -5.54 -12.67
C LEU A 219 8.07 -4.05 -12.82
N LEU A 220 9.29 -3.61 -12.50
CA LEU A 220 9.69 -2.21 -12.72
C LEU A 220 9.75 -1.87 -14.20
N ALA A 221 10.31 -2.74 -15.04
CA ALA A 221 10.33 -2.55 -16.49
C ALA A 221 8.91 -2.44 -17.05
N TRP A 222 8.02 -3.34 -16.65
CA TRP A 222 6.64 -3.33 -17.12
C TRP A 222 5.87 -2.05 -16.73
N VAL A 223 6.00 -1.61 -15.47
CA VAL A 223 5.23 -0.46 -14.99
C VAL A 223 5.79 0.88 -15.44
N LEU A 224 7.08 0.93 -15.79
CA LEU A 224 7.78 2.16 -16.19
C LEU A 224 7.98 2.27 -17.71
N ASP A 225 7.58 1.25 -18.48
CA ASP A 225 7.78 1.18 -19.95
C ASP A 225 7.35 2.46 -20.67
N ALA A 226 6.14 2.94 -20.39
CA ALA A 226 5.60 4.15 -20.99
C ALA A 226 6.36 5.46 -20.60
N ARG A 227 7.24 5.40 -19.64
CA ARG A 227 8.00 6.55 -19.11
C ARG A 227 9.50 6.45 -19.37
N GLU A 228 9.97 5.28 -19.84
CA GLU A 228 11.39 5.04 -20.07
C GLU A 228 11.93 5.94 -21.20
N PRO A 229 12.87 6.85 -20.91
CA PRO A 229 13.46 7.69 -21.95
C PRO A 229 14.42 6.88 -22.85
N GLU A 230 14.34 7.03 -24.15
CA GLU A 230 15.24 6.34 -25.10
C GLU A 230 16.74 6.55 -24.78
N ALA A 231 17.12 7.76 -24.34
CA ALA A 231 18.50 8.10 -24.00
C ALA A 231 18.94 7.68 -22.60
N TYR A 232 18.03 7.24 -21.75
CA TYR A 232 18.33 6.88 -20.35
C TYR A 232 17.48 5.69 -19.90
N PRO A 233 17.86 4.46 -20.31
CA PRO A 233 17.08 3.26 -20.05
C PRO A 233 17.01 2.91 -18.55
N LEU A 234 15.97 2.20 -18.16
CA LEU A 234 15.71 1.78 -16.79
C LEU A 234 16.93 1.11 -16.13
N ALA A 235 17.64 0.25 -16.85
CA ALA A 235 18.83 -0.42 -16.32
C ALA A 235 19.90 0.58 -15.85
N SER A 236 20.16 1.62 -16.64
CA SER A 236 21.10 2.69 -16.30
C SER A 236 20.61 3.52 -15.11
N ALA A 237 19.32 3.82 -15.04
CA ALA A 237 18.74 4.55 -13.93
C ALA A 237 18.82 3.73 -12.62
N LEU A 238 18.55 2.42 -12.67
CA LEU A 238 18.68 1.53 -11.51
C LEU A 238 20.14 1.42 -11.03
N GLU A 239 21.11 1.35 -11.96
CA GLU A 239 22.53 1.35 -11.62
C GLU A 239 22.94 2.68 -10.96
N GLN A 240 22.55 3.80 -11.54
CA GLN A 240 22.81 5.13 -10.99
C GLN A 240 22.23 5.30 -9.59
N LEU A 241 20.96 4.94 -9.38
CA LEU A 241 20.29 5.04 -8.08
C LEU A 241 20.93 4.12 -7.03
N SER A 242 21.44 2.97 -7.44
CA SER A 242 22.18 2.06 -6.55
C SER A 242 23.55 2.61 -6.18
N SER A 243 24.31 3.13 -7.17
CA SER A 243 25.66 3.70 -6.96
C SER A 243 25.63 4.96 -6.09
N THR A 244 24.58 5.76 -6.19
CA THR A 244 24.37 6.96 -5.37
C THR A 244 23.78 6.64 -3.99
N GLY A 245 23.50 5.36 -3.69
CA GLY A 245 23.05 4.90 -2.40
C GLY A 245 21.58 5.21 -2.08
N PHE A 246 20.74 5.54 -3.07
CA PHE A 246 19.28 5.70 -2.83
C PHE A 246 18.58 4.38 -2.61
N MET A 247 19.07 3.33 -3.23
CA MET A 247 18.51 1.99 -3.12
C MET A 247 19.59 0.93 -3.15
N THR A 248 19.24 -0.30 -2.82
CA THR A 248 20.10 -1.49 -2.91
C THR A 248 19.32 -2.65 -3.53
N TYR A 249 20.00 -3.49 -4.28
CA TYR A 249 19.44 -4.74 -4.79
C TYR A 249 19.74 -5.91 -3.85
N ARG A 250 18.73 -6.66 -3.48
CA ARG A 250 18.83 -7.87 -2.67
C ARG A 250 18.68 -9.11 -3.54
N GLY A 251 19.78 -9.67 -4.01
CA GLY A 251 19.79 -10.81 -4.93
C GLY A 251 19.05 -12.04 -4.42
N GLN A 252 19.09 -12.35 -3.10
CA GLN A 252 18.38 -13.49 -2.53
C GLN A 252 16.84 -13.36 -2.57
N ALA A 253 16.34 -12.12 -2.56
CA ALA A 253 14.92 -11.84 -2.57
C ALA A 253 14.43 -11.38 -3.95
N ASP A 254 15.34 -11.18 -4.91
CA ASP A 254 15.09 -10.55 -6.21
C ASP A 254 14.27 -9.27 -6.07
N GLU A 255 14.77 -8.33 -5.25
CA GLU A 255 14.07 -7.06 -5.01
C GLU A 255 15.03 -5.89 -4.83
N TYR A 256 14.62 -4.73 -5.34
CA TYR A 256 15.19 -3.44 -5.00
C TYR A 256 14.57 -2.90 -3.72
N ARG A 257 15.38 -2.34 -2.86
CA ARG A 257 14.93 -1.69 -1.63
C ARG A 257 15.48 -0.29 -1.51
N ILE A 258 14.63 0.64 -1.09
CA ILE A 258 15.07 1.96 -0.65
C ILE A 258 16.03 1.76 0.53
N TRP A 259 17.24 2.28 0.37
CA TRP A 259 18.31 2.11 1.35
C TRP A 259 18.13 3.08 2.51
N ARG A 260 18.39 2.57 3.71
CA ARG A 260 18.22 3.31 4.97
C ARG A 260 19.39 4.25 5.26
N GLY A 261 20.56 4.06 4.62
CA GLY A 261 21.82 4.62 5.07
C GLY A 261 22.24 3.96 6.39
N SER A 262 23.35 3.27 6.45
CA SER A 262 23.96 2.95 7.74
C SER A 262 24.86 4.12 8.11
N ASP A 263 24.65 4.76 9.23
CA ASP A 263 25.62 5.68 9.85
C ASP A 263 26.87 4.94 10.35
N PHE A 264 26.98 3.65 10.05
CA PHE A 264 28.16 2.85 10.34
C PHE A 264 29.13 2.88 9.17
N ASP A 265 30.09 3.74 9.25
CA ASP A 265 31.29 3.66 8.42
C ASP A 265 32.12 2.44 8.87
N LEU A 266 31.98 1.34 8.11
CA LEU A 266 32.79 0.12 8.34
C LEU A 266 34.28 0.33 8.03
N GLY A 267 34.65 1.51 7.52
CA GLY A 267 36.03 1.88 7.19
C GLY A 267 36.89 2.28 8.40
N GLU A 268 36.32 2.62 9.55
CA GLU A 268 37.07 3.00 10.75
C GLU A 268 37.43 1.83 11.72
N GLN A 269 37.10 0.58 11.37
CA GLN A 269 37.41 -0.60 12.19
C GLN A 269 38.27 -1.67 11.47
N VAL A 270 39.23 -1.26 10.65
CA VAL A 270 40.29 -2.16 10.18
C VAL A 270 41.64 -1.68 10.65
#